data_d51fa9dd555423690e16613649f2ce5e
#
_entry.id   d51fa9dd555423690e16613649f2ce5e
#
_cell.length_a   1.000
_cell.length_b   1.000
_cell.length_c   1.000
_cell.angle_alpha   90.00
_cell.angle_beta   90.00
_cell.angle_gamma   90.00
#
_symmetry.space_group_name_H-M   'P 1'
#
loop_
_entity.id
_entity.type
_entity.pdbx_description
1 polymer ?
#
loop_
_entity_poly.entity_id
_entity_poly.type
_entity_poly.pdbx_seq_one_letter_code
_entity_poly.pdbx_strand_id
1 'polypeptide(L)'
;MNWGGRGSAVVCLAILIALAGCGQLLNPGTQSKETVTPAPVPDQPAVTDTGATTATADAVRETPSNTSERYRSIRPTCTRPPSLVIHVQVSALANNDPATNEGINTTWQFASPSNKEFFGTYENFVETITAAYQPLLDAETISYGPLERENETVERTVTVASDNTTASYRWQLERVSEGEYDGCWMTVGVRTVPDDGEVVL
;
A
#
# COMPACT_ATOMS: atom_id res chain seq x y z
N MET A 1 27.08 -11.89 55.47
CA MET A 1 26.25 -13.10 55.50
C MET A 1 26.15 -13.67 54.13
N ASN A 2 26.68 -14.84 54.00
CA ASN A 2 26.86 -15.68 52.83
C ASN A 2 25.55 -16.30 52.35
N TRP A 3 25.30 -16.40 51.06
CA TRP A 3 24.61 -17.52 50.36
C TRP A 3 24.69 -17.24 48.86
N GLY A 4 25.38 -17.96 48.05
CA GLY A 4 25.37 -19.42 47.90
C GLY A 4 24.54 -19.79 46.67
N GLY A 5 25.20 -19.88 45.56
CA GLY A 5 25.16 -20.46 44.31
C GLY A 5 24.07 -21.49 43.98
N ARG A 6 23.80 -21.61 42.68
CA ARG A 6 23.63 -22.90 41.99
C ARG A 6 23.46 -22.66 40.49
N GLY A 7 24.44 -23.15 39.75
CA GLY A 7 24.39 -23.27 38.32
C GLY A 7 23.34 -24.29 37.87
N SER A 8 22.78 -24.00 36.72
CA SER A 8 22.02 -24.99 35.95
C SER A 8 22.63 -25.09 34.57
N ALA A 9 23.11 -26.28 34.33
CA ALA A 9 23.72 -26.73 33.08
C ALA A 9 22.69 -26.72 31.94
N VAL A 10 23.05 -26.09 30.86
CA VAL A 10 22.30 -26.17 29.59
C VAL A 10 22.81 -27.40 28.85
N VAL A 11 21.96 -28.39 28.69
CA VAL A 11 22.18 -29.56 27.87
C VAL A 11 21.90 -29.19 26.43
N CYS A 12 22.96 -29.10 25.62
CA CYS A 12 22.84 -29.03 24.16
C CYS A 12 22.51 -30.43 23.62
N LEU A 13 21.32 -30.61 23.10
CA LEU A 13 20.94 -31.80 22.35
C LEU A 13 21.11 -31.50 20.85
N ALA A 14 22.21 -31.98 20.28
CA ALA A 14 22.44 -31.96 18.85
C ALA A 14 21.71 -33.15 18.21
N ILE A 15 20.70 -32.88 17.38
CA ILE A 15 20.06 -33.90 16.53
C ILE A 15 20.62 -33.75 15.12
N LEU A 16 21.53 -34.66 14.75
CA LEU A 16 21.95 -34.89 13.38
C LEU A 16 20.88 -35.75 12.69
N ILE A 17 20.19 -35.21 11.71
CA ILE A 17 19.40 -36.01 10.77
C ILE A 17 20.10 -35.97 9.41
N ALA A 18 20.80 -37.07 9.11
CA ALA A 18 21.24 -37.35 7.76
C ALA A 18 20.05 -38.00 7.00
N LEU A 19 19.63 -37.40 5.91
CA LEU A 19 18.78 -38.05 4.93
C LEU A 19 19.41 -37.94 3.55
N ALA A 20 19.97 -39.06 3.16
CA ALA A 20 20.26 -39.37 1.78
C ALA A 20 18.95 -39.69 1.07
N GLY A 21 18.73 -39.14 -0.10
CA GLY A 21 17.53 -39.45 -0.88
C GLY A 21 17.65 -38.93 -2.30
N CYS A 22 18.24 -39.71 -3.18
CA CYS A 22 17.96 -40.00 -4.57
C CYS A 22 17.32 -38.92 -5.47
N GLY A 23 18.11 -38.65 -6.51
CA GLY A 23 17.81 -38.06 -7.77
C GLY A 23 16.49 -38.39 -8.44
N GLN A 24 15.98 -37.40 -9.15
CA GLN A 24 15.08 -37.61 -10.27
C GLN A 24 15.44 -36.67 -11.42
N LEU A 25 15.93 -37.33 -12.42
CA LEU A 25 15.82 -37.15 -13.86
C LEU A 25 15.18 -35.82 -14.37
N LEU A 26 16.02 -35.10 -15.08
CA LEU A 26 15.71 -34.07 -16.03
C LEU A 26 14.68 -34.58 -17.05
N ASN A 27 13.52 -33.97 -17.06
CA ASN A 27 12.62 -34.03 -18.20
C ASN A 27 12.55 -32.60 -18.81
N PRO A 28 13.11 -32.36 -20.00
CA PRO A 28 12.94 -31.11 -20.70
C PRO A 28 11.54 -31.11 -21.33
N GLY A 29 10.54 -30.77 -20.51
CA GLY A 29 9.18 -30.51 -20.97
C GLY A 29 9.19 -29.25 -21.82
N THR A 30 9.01 -29.44 -23.10
CA THR A 30 8.72 -28.44 -24.12
C THR A 30 7.56 -27.55 -23.64
N GLN A 31 7.86 -26.32 -23.25
CA GLN A 31 6.83 -25.30 -23.03
C GLN A 31 6.23 -24.95 -24.39
N SER A 32 5.08 -25.52 -24.68
CA SER A 32 4.22 -25.04 -25.76
C SER A 32 3.82 -23.61 -25.42
N LYS A 33 4.32 -22.67 -26.20
CA LYS A 33 3.91 -21.27 -26.17
C LYS A 33 2.46 -21.24 -26.63
N GLU A 34 1.53 -21.22 -25.69
CA GLU A 34 0.12 -21.01 -26.03
C GLU A 34 -0.02 -19.61 -26.63
N THR A 35 -0.19 -19.60 -27.93
CA THR A 35 -0.57 -18.38 -28.67
C THR A 35 -2.04 -18.12 -28.33
N VAL A 36 -2.29 -17.14 -27.47
CA VAL A 36 -3.63 -16.66 -27.19
C VAL A 36 -4.13 -15.99 -28.47
N THR A 37 -5.04 -16.69 -29.18
CA THR A 37 -5.76 -16.11 -30.32
C THR A 37 -6.76 -15.09 -29.74
N PRO A 38 -6.71 -13.80 -30.14
CA PRO A 38 -7.73 -12.84 -29.74
C PRO A 38 -9.10 -13.29 -30.21
N ALA A 39 -10.09 -13.18 -29.34
CA ALA A 39 -11.50 -13.47 -29.73
C ALA A 39 -11.91 -12.51 -30.85
N PRO A 40 -12.69 -12.99 -31.85
CA PRO A 40 -13.19 -12.12 -32.91
C PRO A 40 -14.10 -11.05 -32.29
N VAL A 41 -13.77 -9.78 -32.59
CA VAL A 41 -14.63 -8.65 -32.28
C VAL A 41 -15.87 -8.75 -33.15
N PRO A 42 -17.09 -8.70 -32.61
CA PRO A 42 -18.30 -8.68 -33.43
C PRO A 42 -18.29 -7.43 -34.33
N ASP A 43 -18.55 -7.62 -35.60
CA ASP A 43 -18.65 -6.54 -36.58
C ASP A 43 -19.68 -5.51 -36.14
N GLN A 44 -19.19 -4.32 -35.85
CA GLN A 44 -20.00 -3.15 -35.55
C GLN A 44 -20.63 -2.67 -36.88
N PRO A 45 -21.96 -2.51 -37.00
CA PRO A 45 -22.57 -2.06 -38.23
C PRO A 45 -22.05 -0.66 -38.60
N ALA A 46 -21.65 -0.53 -39.86
CA ALA A 46 -21.21 0.73 -40.43
C ALA A 46 -22.33 1.78 -40.29
N VAL A 47 -22.12 2.79 -39.49
CA VAL A 47 -22.96 4.00 -39.46
C VAL A 47 -22.59 4.84 -40.68
N THR A 48 -23.54 4.91 -41.59
CA THR A 48 -23.48 5.74 -42.78
C THR A 48 -23.44 7.19 -42.39
N ASP A 49 -22.36 7.85 -42.76
CA ASP A 49 -22.13 9.28 -42.64
C ASP A 49 -23.16 10.06 -43.48
N THR A 50 -23.95 10.89 -42.81
CA THR A 50 -24.66 12.00 -43.48
C THR A 50 -24.95 13.09 -42.43
N GLY A 51 -24.25 14.20 -42.48
CA GLY A 51 -24.60 15.39 -41.74
C GLY A 51 -23.44 16.19 -41.21
N ALA A 52 -22.79 16.97 -42.07
CA ALA A 52 -21.88 18.02 -41.63
C ALA A 52 -22.62 19.03 -40.76
N THR A 53 -22.33 19.03 -39.47
CA THR A 53 -22.58 20.18 -38.60
C THR A 53 -21.27 20.50 -37.92
N THR A 54 -20.74 21.66 -38.24
CA THR A 54 -19.56 22.27 -37.64
C THR A 54 -19.81 22.45 -36.15
N ALA A 55 -19.48 21.47 -35.33
CA ALA A 55 -19.40 21.61 -33.88
C ALA A 55 -17.97 22.05 -33.58
N THR A 56 -17.83 23.30 -33.19
CA THR A 56 -16.63 23.85 -32.55
C THR A 56 -16.19 22.88 -31.46
N ALA A 57 -15.04 22.25 -31.64
CA ALA A 57 -14.41 21.47 -30.61
C ALA A 57 -13.93 22.45 -29.52
N ASP A 58 -14.78 22.73 -28.56
CA ASP A 58 -14.35 23.14 -27.24
C ASP A 58 -13.62 21.92 -26.66
N ALA A 59 -12.31 21.95 -26.84
CA ALA A 59 -11.42 21.10 -26.05
C ALA A 59 -11.66 21.48 -24.59
N VAL A 60 -12.46 20.68 -23.92
CA VAL A 60 -12.54 20.69 -22.45
C VAL A 60 -11.14 20.36 -21.98
N ARG A 61 -10.36 21.42 -21.78
CA ARG A 61 -9.08 21.37 -21.11
C ARG A 61 -9.41 20.93 -19.69
N GLU A 62 -9.36 19.63 -19.43
CA GLU A 62 -9.45 19.11 -18.09
C GLU A 62 -8.33 19.74 -17.27
N THR A 63 -8.72 20.71 -16.46
CA THR A 63 -7.83 21.39 -15.52
C THR A 63 -7.34 20.37 -14.52
N PRO A 64 -6.03 20.34 -14.16
CA PRO A 64 -5.45 19.35 -13.23
C PRO A 64 -6.05 19.39 -11.81
N SER A 65 -6.96 20.27 -11.53
CA SER A 65 -7.65 20.43 -10.23
C SER A 65 -8.50 19.23 -9.80
N ASN A 66 -8.77 18.26 -10.67
CA ASN A 66 -9.76 17.21 -10.39
C ASN A 66 -9.20 16.00 -9.65
N THR A 67 -7.87 15.88 -9.50
CA THR A 67 -7.27 14.70 -8.86
C THR A 67 -7.34 14.85 -7.34
N SER A 68 -6.98 15.99 -6.79
CA SER A 68 -7.07 16.26 -5.34
C SER A 68 -8.51 16.21 -4.83
N GLU A 69 -9.48 16.73 -5.59
CA GLU A 69 -10.91 16.68 -5.23
C GLU A 69 -11.46 15.25 -5.16
N ARG A 70 -10.93 14.32 -5.96
CA ARG A 70 -11.37 12.91 -5.94
C ARG A 70 -11.09 12.25 -4.59
N TYR A 71 -9.98 12.58 -3.94
CA TYR A 71 -9.62 11.96 -2.65
C TYR A 71 -10.37 12.59 -1.47
N ARG A 72 -10.77 13.85 -1.56
CA ARG A 72 -11.51 14.59 -0.51
C ARG A 72 -12.80 13.91 -0.06
N SER A 73 -13.51 13.30 -1.00
CA SER A 73 -14.83 12.70 -0.75
C SER A 73 -14.76 11.23 -0.37
N ILE A 74 -13.56 10.60 -0.43
CA ILE A 74 -13.43 9.18 -0.15
C ILE A 74 -13.45 8.95 1.35
N ARG A 75 -14.40 8.11 1.79
CA ARG A 75 -14.56 7.70 3.18
C ARG A 75 -14.32 6.20 3.33
N PRO A 76 -13.94 5.71 4.51
CA PRO A 76 -13.88 4.29 4.77
C PRO A 76 -15.21 3.60 4.45
N THR A 77 -15.12 2.44 3.82
CA THR A 77 -16.25 1.54 3.60
C THR A 77 -15.78 0.12 3.82
N CYS A 78 -16.59 -0.72 4.47
CA CYS A 78 -16.18 -2.06 4.88
C CYS A 78 -16.11 -3.06 3.71
N THR A 79 -16.62 -2.69 2.54
CA THR A 79 -16.48 -3.45 1.30
C THR A 79 -15.17 -3.20 0.57
N ARG A 80 -14.41 -2.18 0.97
CA ARG A 80 -13.17 -1.80 0.30
C ARG A 80 -12.04 -2.77 0.67
N PRO A 81 -11.36 -3.39 -0.31
CA PRO A 81 -10.24 -4.28 -0.04
C PRO A 81 -9.04 -3.50 0.53
N PRO A 82 -8.19 -4.12 1.36
CA PRO A 82 -7.08 -3.44 2.02
C PRO A 82 -6.07 -2.83 1.05
N SER A 83 -5.84 -3.46 -0.10
CA SER A 83 -4.97 -2.90 -1.14
C SER A 83 -5.44 -1.54 -1.65
N LEU A 84 -6.75 -1.37 -1.80
CA LEU A 84 -7.35 -0.10 -2.23
C LEU A 84 -7.36 0.93 -1.09
N VAL A 85 -7.51 0.49 0.16
CA VAL A 85 -7.39 1.38 1.34
C VAL A 85 -6.00 2.00 1.39
N ILE A 86 -4.95 1.21 1.20
CA ILE A 86 -3.56 1.71 1.14
C ILE A 86 -3.40 2.66 -0.06
N HIS A 87 -3.85 2.24 -1.24
CA HIS A 87 -3.72 3.04 -2.45
C HIS A 87 -4.37 4.42 -2.32
N VAL A 88 -5.58 4.50 -1.76
CA VAL A 88 -6.28 5.77 -1.53
C VAL A 88 -5.47 6.71 -0.64
N GLN A 89 -4.93 6.20 0.46
CA GLN A 89 -4.16 7.01 1.40
C GLN A 89 -2.85 7.51 0.79
N VAL A 90 -2.07 6.62 0.17
CA VAL A 90 -0.80 6.99 -0.47
C VAL A 90 -1.02 7.99 -1.60
N SER A 91 -2.04 7.77 -2.43
CA SER A 91 -2.37 8.71 -3.50
C SER A 91 -2.87 10.05 -2.98
N ALA A 92 -3.62 10.06 -1.88
CA ALA A 92 -4.06 11.28 -1.24
C ALA A 92 -2.88 12.09 -0.68
N LEU A 93 -1.90 11.43 -0.05
CA LEU A 93 -0.68 12.07 0.43
C LEU A 93 0.15 12.65 -0.71
N ALA A 94 0.40 11.87 -1.77
CA ALA A 94 1.16 12.33 -2.94
C ALA A 94 0.50 13.50 -3.69
N ASN A 95 -0.79 13.71 -3.49
CA ASN A 95 -1.54 14.83 -4.08
C ASN A 95 -2.02 15.82 -2.98
N ASN A 96 -1.30 15.90 -1.86
CA ASN A 96 -1.69 16.80 -0.78
C ASN A 96 -1.50 18.26 -1.18
N ASP A 97 -2.50 19.08 -0.90
CA ASP A 97 -2.38 20.53 -0.98
C ASP A 97 -1.85 21.03 0.39
N PRO A 98 -0.65 21.62 0.44
CA PRO A 98 -0.06 22.07 1.69
C PRO A 98 -0.83 23.24 2.35
N ALA A 99 -1.67 23.95 1.60
CA ALA A 99 -2.49 25.03 2.15
C ALA A 99 -3.71 24.51 2.91
N THR A 100 -4.24 23.35 2.52
CA THR A 100 -5.49 22.80 3.07
C THR A 100 -5.30 21.46 3.79
N ASN A 101 -4.19 20.76 3.54
CA ASN A 101 -3.87 19.44 4.07
C ASN A 101 -4.95 18.37 3.81
N GLU A 102 -5.63 18.46 2.66
CA GLU A 102 -6.74 17.56 2.35
C GLU A 102 -6.33 16.12 2.09
N GLY A 103 -5.15 15.90 1.51
CA GLY A 103 -4.57 14.58 1.36
C GLY A 103 -4.28 13.93 2.72
N ILE A 104 -3.73 14.71 3.65
CA ILE A 104 -3.49 14.27 5.04
C ILE A 104 -4.83 14.02 5.73
N ASN A 105 -5.84 14.87 5.52
CA ASN A 105 -7.17 14.67 6.07
C ASN A 105 -7.81 13.37 5.56
N THR A 106 -7.68 13.08 4.27
CA THR A 106 -8.15 11.80 3.72
C THR A 106 -7.48 10.63 4.42
N THR A 107 -6.17 10.67 4.62
CA THR A 107 -5.42 9.64 5.33
C THR A 107 -5.89 9.49 6.79
N TRP A 108 -6.15 10.60 7.48
CA TRP A 108 -6.73 10.59 8.83
C TRP A 108 -8.09 9.90 8.91
N GLN A 109 -8.93 10.03 7.88
CA GLN A 109 -10.22 9.33 7.86
C GLN A 109 -10.05 7.80 7.89
N PHE A 110 -8.97 7.29 7.29
CA PHE A 110 -8.65 5.86 7.27
C PHE A 110 -7.79 5.38 8.45
N ALA A 111 -7.38 6.26 9.36
CA ALA A 111 -6.71 5.88 10.59
C ALA A 111 -7.71 5.17 11.54
N SER A 112 -7.29 4.03 12.09
CA SER A 112 -8.09 3.28 13.07
C SER A 112 -8.36 4.10 14.34
N PRO A 113 -9.36 3.72 15.15
CA PRO A 113 -9.57 4.37 16.43
C PRO A 113 -8.31 4.39 17.32
N SER A 114 -7.57 3.28 17.40
CA SER A 114 -6.32 3.19 18.16
C SER A 114 -5.22 4.10 17.62
N ASN A 115 -5.10 4.20 16.28
CA ASN A 115 -4.14 5.11 15.66
C ASN A 115 -4.50 6.58 15.89
N LYS A 116 -5.79 6.92 15.83
CA LYS A 116 -6.27 8.26 16.19
C LYS A 116 -6.03 8.61 17.66
N GLU A 117 -6.24 7.65 18.55
CA GLU A 117 -5.96 7.81 19.99
C GLU A 117 -4.46 8.05 20.24
N PHE A 118 -3.57 7.37 19.52
CA PHE A 118 -2.13 7.55 19.62
C PHE A 118 -1.72 9.00 19.30
N PHE A 119 -2.27 9.62 18.25
CA PHE A 119 -1.98 11.00 17.88
C PHE A 119 -2.74 12.02 18.75
N GLY A 120 -3.87 11.64 19.30
CA GLY A 120 -4.77 12.49 20.09
C GLY A 120 -5.55 13.48 19.23
N THR A 121 -4.89 14.30 18.41
CA THR A 121 -5.56 15.31 17.57
C THR A 121 -5.14 15.20 16.09
N TYR A 122 -5.98 15.74 15.22
CA TYR A 122 -5.67 15.85 13.80
C TYR A 122 -4.44 16.74 13.53
N GLU A 123 -4.29 17.82 14.30
CA GLU A 123 -3.16 18.75 14.20
C GLU A 123 -1.83 18.03 14.48
N ASN A 124 -1.76 17.20 15.53
CA ASN A 124 -0.59 16.39 15.83
C ASN A 124 -0.27 15.38 14.70
N PHE A 125 -1.32 14.83 14.09
CA PHE A 125 -1.17 13.95 12.93
C PHE A 125 -0.58 14.71 11.73
N VAL A 126 -1.10 15.90 11.42
CA VAL A 126 -0.58 16.78 10.35
C VAL A 126 0.89 17.10 10.60
N GLU A 127 1.23 17.53 11.82
CA GLU A 127 2.62 17.84 12.20
C GLU A 127 3.54 16.64 11.99
N THR A 128 3.11 15.45 12.42
CA THR A 128 3.89 14.23 12.25
C THR A 128 4.09 13.88 10.77
N ILE A 129 3.04 13.94 9.96
CA ILE A 129 3.14 13.63 8.53
C ILE A 129 4.07 14.62 7.82
N THR A 130 3.93 15.91 8.10
CA THR A 130 4.75 16.95 7.45
C THR A 130 6.21 16.92 7.91
N ALA A 131 6.50 16.52 9.15
CA ALA A 131 7.85 16.46 9.68
C ALA A 131 8.60 15.17 9.34
N ALA A 132 7.92 14.01 9.36
CA ALA A 132 8.57 12.70 9.29
C ALA A 132 8.27 11.90 8.02
N TYR A 133 7.26 12.29 7.24
CA TYR A 133 6.81 11.56 6.07
C TYR A 133 6.82 12.39 4.77
N GLN A 134 7.67 13.41 4.73
CA GLN A 134 7.80 14.33 3.59
C GLN A 134 7.93 13.59 2.22
N PRO A 135 8.68 12.49 2.08
CA PRO A 135 8.76 11.78 0.81
C PRO A 135 7.42 11.25 0.29
N LEU A 136 6.42 11.02 1.15
CA LEU A 136 5.08 10.64 0.72
C LEU A 136 4.31 11.82 0.12
N LEU A 137 4.59 13.03 0.59
CA LEU A 137 3.94 14.27 0.10
C LEU A 137 4.53 14.73 -1.24
N ASP A 138 5.80 14.42 -1.47
CA ASP A 138 6.56 14.81 -2.66
C ASP A 138 6.68 13.66 -3.68
N ALA A 139 5.92 12.56 -3.50
CA ALA A 139 6.04 11.36 -4.31
C ALA A 139 5.59 11.59 -5.77
N GLU A 140 6.50 11.38 -6.71
CA GLU A 140 6.23 11.37 -8.16
C GLU A 140 5.91 9.97 -8.67
N THR A 141 6.55 8.96 -8.07
CA THR A 141 6.31 7.56 -8.38
C THR A 141 6.00 6.76 -7.13
N ILE A 142 5.08 5.81 -7.26
CA ILE A 142 4.64 4.96 -6.17
C ILE A 142 4.71 3.51 -6.64
N SER A 143 5.40 2.69 -5.88
CA SER A 143 5.49 1.24 -6.09
C SER A 143 4.92 0.48 -4.90
N TYR A 144 4.25 -0.62 -5.17
CA TYR A 144 3.61 -1.44 -4.14
C TYR A 144 4.22 -2.84 -4.13
N GLY A 145 4.75 -3.26 -3.00
CA GLY A 145 5.16 -4.63 -2.74
C GLY A 145 3.97 -5.60 -2.65
N PRO A 146 4.22 -6.87 -2.38
CA PRO A 146 3.16 -7.84 -2.13
C PRO A 146 2.30 -7.44 -0.92
N LEU A 147 1.05 -7.88 -0.94
CA LEU A 147 0.14 -7.75 0.19
C LEU A 147 0.31 -9.00 1.08
N GLU A 148 0.81 -8.80 2.27
CA GLU A 148 0.99 -9.86 3.26
C GLU A 148 -0.21 -9.85 4.21
N ARG A 149 -0.83 -11.00 4.41
CA ARG A 149 -2.00 -11.13 5.29
C ARG A 149 -1.74 -12.16 6.36
N GLU A 150 -2.00 -11.77 7.60
CA GLU A 150 -1.98 -12.64 8.75
C GLU A 150 -3.24 -12.39 9.60
N ASN A 151 -4.16 -13.35 9.62
CA ASN A 151 -5.46 -13.22 10.29
C ASN A 151 -6.23 -11.96 9.83
N GLU A 152 -6.56 -11.09 10.81
CA GLU A 152 -7.26 -9.83 10.61
C GLU A 152 -6.31 -8.64 10.39
N THR A 153 -5.02 -8.92 10.16
CA THR A 153 -3.98 -7.92 9.88
C THR A 153 -3.49 -8.05 8.45
N VAL A 154 -3.20 -6.94 7.83
CA VAL A 154 -2.58 -6.85 6.49
C VAL A 154 -1.43 -5.88 6.53
N GLU A 155 -0.30 -6.31 5.97
CA GLU A 155 0.85 -5.44 5.76
C GLU A 155 1.17 -5.29 4.28
N ARG A 156 1.73 -4.15 3.92
CA ARG A 156 2.24 -3.89 2.58
C ARG A 156 3.36 -2.86 2.61
N THR A 157 4.46 -3.15 1.93
CA THR A 157 5.50 -2.16 1.69
C THR A 157 5.10 -1.28 0.51
N VAL A 158 5.25 0.02 0.69
CA VAL A 158 5.06 1.05 -0.33
C VAL A 158 6.37 1.79 -0.48
N THR A 159 6.91 1.84 -1.67
CA THR A 159 8.10 2.62 -2.00
C THR A 159 7.68 3.82 -2.83
N VAL A 160 8.12 4.98 -2.41
CA VAL A 160 7.89 6.25 -3.11
C VAL A 160 9.22 6.83 -3.55
N ALA A 161 9.21 7.49 -4.71
CA ALA A 161 10.38 8.21 -5.18
C ALA A 161 9.99 9.56 -5.79
N SER A 162 10.85 10.53 -5.59
CA SER A 162 10.92 11.82 -6.25
C SER A 162 12.31 12.00 -6.85
N ASP A 163 12.62 13.13 -7.50
CA ASP A 163 13.88 13.36 -8.24
C ASP A 163 15.16 12.95 -7.48
N ASN A 164 15.21 13.14 -6.17
CA ASN A 164 16.42 12.95 -5.36
C ASN A 164 16.24 12.03 -4.14
N THR A 165 15.06 11.46 -3.95
CA THR A 165 14.76 10.71 -2.72
C THR A 165 13.94 9.48 -3.04
N THR A 166 14.36 8.34 -2.50
CA THR A 166 13.55 7.12 -2.45
C THR A 166 13.35 6.75 -0.99
N ALA A 167 12.11 6.42 -0.62
CA ALA A 167 11.79 6.00 0.73
C ALA A 167 10.77 4.86 0.70
N SER A 168 10.92 3.92 1.62
CA SER A 168 10.02 2.78 1.77
C SER A 168 9.30 2.83 3.10
N TYR A 169 8.03 2.51 3.07
CA TYR A 169 7.15 2.52 4.24
C TYR A 169 6.38 1.23 4.32
N ARG A 170 6.24 0.67 5.51
CA ARG A 170 5.38 -0.48 5.76
C ARG A 170 4.05 0.01 6.35
N TRP A 171 3.00 -0.17 5.57
CA TRP A 171 1.61 0.06 5.95
C TRP A 171 1.05 -1.16 6.66
N GLN A 172 0.44 -0.95 7.81
CA GLN A 172 -0.26 -1.99 8.55
C GLN A 172 -1.73 -1.60 8.73
N LEU A 173 -2.61 -2.51 8.32
CA LEU A 173 -4.05 -2.36 8.48
C LEU A 173 -4.59 -3.51 9.32
N GLU A 174 -5.65 -3.21 10.06
CA GLU A 174 -6.46 -4.20 10.76
C GLU A 174 -7.93 -4.05 10.37
N ARG A 175 -8.67 -5.14 10.49
CA ARG A 175 -10.11 -5.11 10.40
C ARG A 175 -10.65 -4.67 11.75
N VAL A 176 -11.28 -3.52 11.82
CA VAL A 176 -11.89 -2.99 13.04
C VAL A 176 -13.03 -3.91 13.47
N SER A 177 -13.12 -4.25 14.77
CA SER A 177 -14.09 -5.20 15.31
C SER A 177 -15.23 -4.56 16.06
N GLU A 178 -15.31 -3.23 16.14
CA GLU A 178 -16.36 -2.52 16.88
C GLU A 178 -16.46 -1.04 16.47
N GLY A 179 -17.60 -0.44 16.80
CA GLY A 179 -17.87 0.97 16.54
C GLY A 179 -18.36 1.27 15.11
N GLU A 180 -18.23 2.52 14.70
CA GLU A 180 -18.74 3.02 13.40
C GLU A 180 -18.12 2.27 12.19
N TYR A 181 -16.88 1.80 12.33
CA TYR A 181 -16.12 1.15 11.27
C TYR A 181 -15.98 -0.35 11.46
N ASP A 182 -16.91 -0.99 12.19
CA ASP A 182 -16.92 -2.44 12.37
C ASP A 182 -16.86 -3.19 11.04
N GLY A 183 -15.90 -4.11 10.90
CA GLY A 183 -15.64 -4.86 9.69
C GLY A 183 -14.84 -4.12 8.61
N CYS A 184 -14.50 -2.84 8.80
CA CYS A 184 -13.71 -2.07 7.83
C CYS A 184 -12.20 -2.26 8.04
N TRP A 185 -11.46 -2.24 6.93
CA TRP A 185 -10.00 -2.17 6.98
C TRP A 185 -9.55 -0.74 7.29
N MET A 186 -8.83 -0.56 8.39
CA MET A 186 -8.32 0.74 8.84
C MET A 186 -6.83 0.65 9.13
N THR A 187 -6.11 1.75 8.96
CA THR A 187 -4.66 1.82 9.21
C THR A 187 -4.38 1.95 10.70
N VAL A 188 -3.63 0.99 11.24
CA VAL A 188 -3.15 1.01 12.63
C VAL A 188 -1.76 1.58 12.77
N GLY A 189 -0.98 1.62 11.69
CA GLY A 189 0.34 2.23 11.70
C GLY A 189 1.00 2.26 10.33
N VAL A 190 1.96 3.16 10.22
CA VAL A 190 2.90 3.25 9.09
C VAL A 190 4.28 3.46 9.67
N ARG A 191 5.24 2.65 9.24
CA ARG A 191 6.64 2.77 9.70
C ARG A 191 7.59 2.87 8.51
N THR A 192 8.66 3.61 8.67
CA THR A 192 9.76 3.64 7.70
C THR A 192 10.45 2.27 7.65
N VAL A 193 10.75 1.80 6.45
CA VAL A 193 11.59 0.64 6.21
C VAL A 193 12.98 1.17 5.87
N PRO A 194 14.01 0.84 6.67
CA PRO A 194 15.39 1.20 6.33
C PRO A 194 15.77 0.62 4.96
N ASP A 195 16.52 1.37 4.16
CA ASP A 195 17.19 0.81 3.01
C ASP A 195 18.22 -0.20 3.52
N ASP A 196 18.06 -1.48 3.15
CA ASP A 196 18.95 -2.57 3.55
C ASP A 196 20.38 -2.44 2.96
N GLY A 197 20.77 -1.26 2.58
CA GLY A 197 22.10 -0.88 2.08
C GLY A 197 23.08 -0.40 3.15
N GLU A 198 22.62 -0.11 4.36
CA GLU A 198 23.50 0.33 5.45
C GLU A 198 23.64 -0.75 6.51
N VAL A 199 24.62 -1.65 6.28
CA VAL A 199 25.20 -2.46 7.33
C VAL A 199 25.93 -1.50 8.28
N VAL A 200 25.28 -1.08 9.34
CA VAL A 200 25.97 -0.45 10.46
C VAL A 200 26.79 -1.54 11.14
N LEU A 201 28.10 -1.54 10.87
CA LEU A 201 29.10 -2.35 11.56
C LEU A 201 29.32 -1.81 12.97
#